data_98f7a80b535d279e9c2ba9b9cd1e43ff
#
_entry.id   98f7a80b535d279e9c2ba9b9cd1e43ff
#
_cell.length_a   1.000
_cell.length_b   1.000
_cell.length_c   1.000
_cell.angle_alpha   90.00
_cell.angle_beta   90.00
_cell.angle_gamma   90.00
#
_symmetry.space_group_name_H-M   'P 1'
#
loop_
_entity.id
_entity.type
_entity.pdbx_description
1 polymer ?
#
loop_
_entity_poly.entity_id
_entity_poly.type
_entity_poly.pdbx_seq_one_letter_code
_entity_poly.pdbx_strand_id
1 'polypeptide(L)'
;MVQLGVSPFAVWRNQSDTKLGDTEGSDTKAGQRCYDDLYSDVVNWMQNGWLDYVAPELYFHVGFEVVDYEKILAWWQTNSYGTTLYISHAIYKVNRQPKYAAWSDPSEISRQLDLARSIPEVKGLVFFSSKWLIQNELGVTDLLRDYFFYEPSELPPLSILGNRTPFRDDRLDKN
;
A
#
# COMPACT_ATOMS: atom_id res chain seq x y z
N MET A 1 17.35 11.26 -13.00
CA MET A 1 15.96 10.87 -13.32
C MET A 1 15.14 11.06 -12.06
N VAL A 2 13.90 11.55 -12.16
CA VAL A 2 13.00 11.75 -11.00
C VAL A 2 11.93 10.67 -11.06
N GLN A 3 11.60 10.05 -9.92
CA GLN A 3 10.50 9.10 -9.79
C GLN A 3 9.26 9.81 -9.26
N LEU A 4 8.09 9.48 -9.83
CA LEU A 4 6.79 9.94 -9.36
C LEU A 4 6.04 8.78 -8.69
N GLY A 5 5.69 8.94 -7.44
CA GLY A 5 4.87 7.98 -6.72
C GLY A 5 3.78 8.64 -5.91
N VAL A 6 2.80 7.86 -5.51
CA VAL A 6 1.70 8.31 -4.65
C VAL A 6 1.49 7.35 -3.50
N SER A 7 1.04 7.90 -2.36
CA SER A 7 0.60 7.12 -1.19
C SER A 7 -0.90 7.33 -1.00
N PRO A 8 -1.74 6.57 -1.72
CA PRO A 8 -3.18 6.71 -1.63
C PRO A 8 -3.72 6.04 -0.36
N PHE A 9 -4.91 6.39 0.08
CA PHE A 9 -5.63 5.59 1.05
C PHE A 9 -5.81 4.16 0.55
N ALA A 10 -5.88 3.20 1.48
CA ALA A 10 -5.88 1.79 1.15
C ALA A 10 -6.97 1.37 0.15
N VAL A 11 -8.17 1.94 0.27
CA VAL A 11 -9.32 1.52 -0.53
C VAL A 11 -9.52 2.46 -1.72
N TRP A 12 -9.32 1.92 -2.93
CA TRP A 12 -9.65 2.64 -4.16
C TRP A 12 -11.17 2.77 -4.32
N ARG A 13 -11.90 1.64 -4.31
CA ARG A 13 -13.36 1.53 -4.26
C ARG A 13 -13.76 0.31 -3.45
N ASN A 14 -14.93 0.31 -2.81
CA ASN A 14 -15.51 -0.92 -2.31
C ASN A 14 -16.07 -1.74 -3.48
N GLN A 15 -16.08 -3.05 -3.37
CA GLN A 15 -16.65 -3.94 -4.39
C GLN A 15 -18.12 -3.61 -4.66
N SER A 16 -18.89 -3.27 -3.62
CA SER A 16 -20.30 -2.89 -3.73
C SER A 16 -20.56 -1.63 -4.59
N ASP A 17 -19.54 -0.80 -4.78
CA ASP A 17 -19.67 0.49 -5.48
C ASP A 17 -19.27 0.37 -6.97
N THR A 18 -18.74 -0.80 -7.37
CA THR A 18 -18.28 -1.04 -8.76
C THR A 18 -19.40 -1.56 -9.64
N LYS A 19 -19.37 -1.18 -10.91
CA LYS A 19 -20.33 -1.65 -11.92
C LYS A 19 -19.73 -2.78 -12.75
N LEU A 20 -20.58 -3.54 -13.38
CA LEU A 20 -20.14 -4.60 -14.31
C LEU A 20 -19.30 -3.98 -15.45
N GLY A 21 -18.08 -4.50 -15.63
CA GLY A 21 -17.13 -4.03 -16.64
C GLY A 21 -16.09 -3.03 -16.12
N ASP A 22 -16.25 -2.50 -14.91
CA ASP A 22 -15.22 -1.69 -14.24
C ASP A 22 -14.15 -2.60 -13.61
N THR A 23 -12.99 -2.02 -13.23
CA THR A 23 -12.08 -2.69 -12.30
C THR A 23 -12.82 -2.97 -11.00
N GLU A 24 -12.77 -4.21 -10.54
CA GLU A 24 -13.47 -4.60 -9.33
C GLU A 24 -12.85 -3.96 -8.10
N GLY A 25 -13.66 -3.34 -7.25
CA GLY A 25 -13.25 -2.81 -5.96
C GLY A 25 -12.88 -3.91 -4.97
N SER A 26 -12.25 -3.53 -3.87
CA SER A 26 -11.90 -4.47 -2.81
C SER A 26 -13.12 -4.93 -1.99
N ASP A 27 -13.08 -6.14 -1.45
CA ASP A 27 -14.08 -6.66 -0.49
C ASP A 27 -13.94 -5.92 0.86
N THR A 28 -14.39 -4.67 0.86
CA THR A 28 -14.30 -3.73 1.99
C THR A 28 -15.58 -2.93 2.13
N LYS A 29 -15.70 -2.24 3.28
CA LYS A 29 -16.81 -1.33 3.59
C LYS A 29 -16.28 0.02 4.05
N ALA A 30 -15.23 0.52 3.39
CA ALA A 30 -14.59 1.77 3.74
C ALA A 30 -15.55 2.96 3.57
N GLY A 31 -15.54 3.86 4.54
CA GLY A 31 -16.30 5.11 4.48
C GLY A 31 -15.61 6.18 3.64
N GLN A 32 -14.31 6.04 3.35
CA GLN A 32 -13.55 6.94 2.49
C GLN A 32 -12.76 6.14 1.46
N ARG A 33 -12.99 6.43 0.18
CA ARG A 33 -12.43 5.74 -0.98
C ARG A 33 -11.72 6.73 -1.89
N CYS A 34 -10.62 6.31 -2.48
CA CYS A 34 -9.84 7.21 -3.34
C CYS A 34 -10.65 7.71 -4.54
N TYR A 35 -11.32 6.81 -5.24
CA TYR A 35 -12.06 7.12 -6.47
C TYR A 35 -13.33 7.92 -6.17
N ASP A 36 -14.21 7.35 -5.32
CA ASP A 36 -15.57 7.87 -5.15
C ASP A 36 -15.63 9.15 -4.30
N ASP A 37 -14.74 9.27 -3.30
CA ASP A 37 -14.80 10.37 -2.33
C ASP A 37 -13.71 11.43 -2.53
N LEU A 38 -12.55 11.02 -3.07
CA LEU A 38 -11.38 11.91 -3.24
C LEU A 38 -11.08 12.23 -4.70
N TYR A 39 -11.87 11.68 -5.63
CA TYR A 39 -11.69 11.86 -7.09
C TYR A 39 -10.27 11.49 -7.56
N SER A 40 -9.65 10.52 -6.88
CA SER A 40 -8.29 10.07 -7.15
C SER A 40 -8.30 8.68 -7.79
N ASP A 41 -8.26 8.65 -9.13
CA ASP A 41 -8.28 7.41 -9.90
C ASP A 41 -6.88 6.83 -10.05
N VAL A 42 -6.31 6.37 -8.92
CA VAL A 42 -4.97 5.80 -8.87
C VAL A 42 -4.83 4.53 -9.74
N VAL A 43 -5.91 3.79 -9.92
CA VAL A 43 -5.94 2.62 -10.81
C VAL A 43 -5.68 3.03 -12.25
N ASN A 44 -6.40 4.04 -12.74
CA ASN A 44 -6.19 4.58 -14.08
C ASN A 44 -4.76 5.13 -14.25
N TRP A 45 -4.20 5.80 -13.23
CA TRP A 45 -2.83 6.30 -13.28
C TRP A 45 -1.80 5.17 -13.41
N MET A 46 -2.00 4.05 -12.69
CA MET A 46 -1.15 2.87 -12.80
C MET A 46 -1.30 2.17 -14.16
N GLN A 47 -2.53 1.99 -14.64
CA GLN A 47 -2.82 1.36 -15.94
C GLN A 47 -2.17 2.11 -17.10
N ASN A 48 -2.12 3.44 -17.02
CA ASN A 48 -1.49 4.29 -18.02
C ASN A 48 0.03 4.48 -17.80
N GLY A 49 0.61 3.87 -16.76
CA GLY A 49 2.04 3.97 -16.48
C GLY A 49 2.50 5.38 -16.07
N TRP A 50 1.61 6.20 -15.50
CA TRP A 50 1.95 7.54 -15.05
C TRP A 50 2.70 7.57 -13.73
N LEU A 51 2.65 6.47 -12.98
CA LEU A 51 3.32 6.33 -11.69
C LEU A 51 4.51 5.36 -11.79
N ASP A 52 5.60 5.71 -11.15
CA ASP A 52 6.76 4.83 -10.99
C ASP A 52 6.57 3.85 -9.84
N TYR A 53 5.90 4.30 -8.79
CA TYR A 53 5.54 3.45 -7.66
C TYR A 53 4.23 3.89 -7.00
N VAL A 54 3.63 2.98 -6.25
CA VAL A 54 2.48 3.24 -5.40
C VAL A 54 2.76 2.68 -4.01
N ALA A 55 2.38 3.44 -2.96
CA ALA A 55 2.56 3.05 -1.56
C ALA A 55 1.25 3.20 -0.78
N PRO A 56 0.24 2.35 -1.01
CA PRO A 56 -1.06 2.46 -0.35
C PRO A 56 -0.93 2.35 1.17
N GLU A 57 -1.74 3.16 1.86
CA GLU A 57 -1.76 3.29 3.31
C GLU A 57 -2.64 2.21 3.94
N LEU A 58 -2.10 0.98 4.10
CA LEU A 58 -2.82 -0.15 4.70
C LEU A 58 -2.87 0.00 6.23
N TYR A 59 -3.47 1.07 6.71
CA TYR A 59 -3.50 1.45 8.12
C TYR A 59 -4.61 0.77 8.91
N PHE A 60 -4.79 -0.53 8.66
CA PHE A 60 -5.79 -1.39 9.30
C PHE A 60 -5.11 -2.61 9.89
N HIS A 61 -5.71 -3.23 10.90
CA HIS A 61 -5.19 -4.48 11.45
C HIS A 61 -5.74 -5.68 10.69
N VAL A 62 -5.06 -6.81 10.82
CA VAL A 62 -5.53 -8.09 10.28
C VAL A 62 -6.87 -8.46 10.95
N GLY A 63 -7.85 -8.88 10.17
CA GLY A 63 -9.18 -9.23 10.63
C GLY A 63 -10.11 -8.05 10.95
N PHE A 64 -9.78 -6.82 10.52
CA PHE A 64 -10.68 -5.68 10.72
C PHE A 64 -11.89 -5.77 9.78
N GLU A 65 -13.08 -5.89 10.33
CA GLU A 65 -14.31 -6.17 9.58
C GLU A 65 -14.64 -5.17 8.46
N VAL A 66 -14.20 -3.92 8.60
CA VAL A 66 -14.51 -2.85 7.63
C VAL A 66 -13.51 -2.85 6.49
N VAL A 67 -12.23 -2.99 6.82
CA VAL A 67 -11.12 -3.09 5.86
C VAL A 67 -10.08 -4.05 6.43
N ASP A 68 -10.20 -5.32 6.12
CA ASP A 68 -9.22 -6.32 6.52
C ASP A 68 -7.89 -6.09 5.82
N TYR A 69 -6.79 -6.05 6.60
CA TYR A 69 -5.44 -5.85 6.06
C TYR A 69 -5.09 -6.89 4.98
N GLU A 70 -5.39 -8.15 5.22
CA GLU A 70 -5.05 -9.24 4.30
C GLU A 70 -5.82 -9.12 2.98
N LYS A 71 -7.12 -8.82 3.05
CA LYS A 71 -7.97 -8.65 1.86
C LYS A 71 -7.53 -7.46 1.01
N ILE A 72 -7.24 -6.31 1.65
CA ILE A 72 -6.84 -5.13 0.90
C ILE A 72 -5.40 -5.27 0.35
N LEU A 73 -4.53 -5.98 1.03
CA LEU A 73 -3.19 -6.32 0.53
C LEU A 73 -3.28 -7.19 -0.73
N ALA A 74 -4.11 -8.24 -0.71
CA ALA A 74 -4.36 -9.11 -1.87
C ALA A 74 -4.97 -8.34 -3.05
N TRP A 75 -5.84 -7.38 -2.78
CA TRP A 75 -6.40 -6.52 -3.82
C TRP A 75 -5.32 -5.67 -4.51
N TRP A 76 -4.41 -5.05 -3.74
CA TRP A 76 -3.31 -4.27 -4.29
C TRP A 76 -2.31 -5.12 -5.07
N GLN A 77 -2.03 -6.35 -4.60
CA GLN A 77 -1.22 -7.31 -5.36
C GLN A 77 -1.77 -7.51 -6.76
N THR A 78 -3.07 -7.79 -6.86
CA THR A 78 -3.74 -8.09 -8.14
C THR A 78 -3.85 -6.86 -9.04
N ASN A 79 -4.01 -5.66 -8.45
CA ASN A 79 -4.35 -4.43 -9.16
C ASN A 79 -3.20 -3.41 -9.20
N SER A 80 -1.94 -3.85 -9.10
CA SER A 80 -0.77 -2.96 -9.23
C SER A 80 -0.39 -2.65 -10.69
N TYR A 81 -0.88 -3.40 -11.65
CA TYR A 81 -0.64 -3.22 -13.10
C TYR A 81 0.84 -3.07 -13.47
N GLY A 82 1.73 -3.77 -12.79
CA GLY A 82 3.18 -3.69 -12.98
C GLY A 82 3.84 -2.42 -12.43
N THR A 83 3.09 -1.54 -11.77
CA THR A 83 3.65 -0.43 -11.00
C THR A 83 4.35 -0.97 -9.76
N THR A 84 5.53 -0.41 -9.42
CA THR A 84 6.26 -0.85 -8.22
C THR A 84 5.39 -0.64 -6.98
N LEU A 85 5.11 -1.73 -6.25
CA LEU A 85 4.25 -1.72 -5.09
C LEU A 85 5.09 -1.70 -3.80
N TYR A 86 4.90 -0.68 -3.00
CA TYR A 86 5.32 -0.62 -1.60
C TYR A 86 4.08 -0.70 -0.71
N ILE A 87 4.22 -1.15 0.54
CA ILE A 87 3.10 -1.18 1.49
C ILE A 87 3.41 -0.27 2.67
N SER A 88 2.49 0.67 2.95
CA SER A 88 2.65 1.60 4.06
C SER A 88 1.90 1.12 5.31
N HIS A 89 2.62 1.14 6.45
CA HIS A 89 2.18 0.60 7.74
C HIS A 89 2.01 1.70 8.79
N ALA A 90 0.95 1.57 9.60
CA ALA A 90 0.57 2.54 10.62
C ALA A 90 1.26 2.28 11.97
N ILE A 91 2.57 2.47 12.06
CA ILE A 91 3.32 2.30 13.33
C ILE A 91 2.77 3.21 14.43
N TYR A 92 2.21 4.37 14.07
CA TYR A 92 1.63 5.32 15.03
C TYR A 92 0.40 4.77 15.80
N LYS A 93 -0.20 3.67 15.32
CA LYS A 93 -1.36 3.06 15.97
C LYS A 93 -0.99 2.08 17.09
N VAL A 94 0.24 1.56 17.07
CA VAL A 94 0.71 0.60 18.06
C VAL A 94 0.54 1.19 19.46
N ASN A 95 -0.15 0.45 20.33
CA ASN A 95 -0.48 0.81 21.72
C ASN A 95 -1.24 2.15 21.90
N ARG A 96 -1.85 2.68 20.81
CA ARG A 96 -2.53 3.99 20.82
C ARG A 96 -3.96 3.95 20.31
N GLN A 97 -4.49 2.77 20.08
CA GLN A 97 -5.86 2.55 19.60
C GLN A 97 -6.61 1.59 20.53
N PRO A 98 -6.92 2.00 21.77
CA PRO A 98 -7.47 1.10 22.80
C PRO A 98 -8.80 0.47 22.39
N LYS A 99 -9.51 1.07 21.45
CA LYS A 99 -10.75 0.53 20.89
C LYS A 99 -10.52 -0.79 20.15
N TYR A 100 -9.31 -1.00 19.60
CA TYR A 100 -8.96 -2.17 18.79
C TYR A 100 -7.80 -2.92 19.45
N ALA A 101 -8.10 -4.01 20.12
CA ALA A 101 -7.12 -4.80 20.86
C ALA A 101 -5.91 -5.27 20.03
N ALA A 102 -6.10 -5.45 18.72
CA ALA A 102 -5.04 -5.80 17.78
C ALA A 102 -3.85 -4.83 17.83
N TRP A 103 -4.09 -3.53 18.00
CA TRP A 103 -3.01 -2.54 18.08
C TRP A 103 -2.26 -2.54 19.41
N SER A 104 -2.74 -3.29 20.40
CA SER A 104 -2.03 -3.55 21.68
C SER A 104 -1.34 -4.92 21.69
N ASP A 105 -1.47 -5.70 20.61
CA ASP A 105 -0.77 -6.95 20.39
C ASP A 105 0.58 -6.67 19.72
N PRO A 106 1.72 -6.97 20.38
CA PRO A 106 3.04 -6.73 19.77
C PRO A 106 3.28 -7.54 18.49
N SER A 107 2.52 -8.61 18.27
CA SER A 107 2.63 -9.45 17.07
C SER A 107 1.88 -8.90 15.85
N GLU A 108 1.05 -7.87 16.00
CA GLU A 108 0.25 -7.36 14.87
C GLU A 108 1.12 -6.83 13.72
N ILE A 109 2.13 -6.03 14.04
CA ILE A 109 3.04 -5.51 13.01
C ILE A 109 3.84 -6.63 12.35
N SER A 110 4.39 -7.57 13.10
CA SER A 110 5.11 -8.71 12.50
C SER A 110 4.21 -9.52 11.56
N ARG A 111 2.97 -9.78 11.95
CA ARG A 111 1.98 -10.47 11.11
C ARG A 111 1.73 -9.73 9.79
N GLN A 112 1.55 -8.41 9.84
CA GLN A 112 1.41 -7.58 8.64
C GLN A 112 2.64 -7.64 7.74
N LEU A 113 3.84 -7.60 8.32
CA LEU A 113 5.09 -7.65 7.57
C LEU A 113 5.32 -9.02 6.92
N ASP A 114 5.02 -10.10 7.62
CA ASP A 114 5.11 -11.46 7.08
C ASP A 114 4.17 -11.62 5.89
N LEU A 115 2.93 -11.16 6.00
CA LEU A 115 1.96 -11.15 4.90
C LEU A 115 2.48 -10.33 3.71
N ALA A 116 2.94 -9.10 3.93
CA ALA A 116 3.44 -8.25 2.86
C ALA A 116 4.68 -8.82 2.17
N ARG A 117 5.63 -9.40 2.94
CA ARG A 117 6.84 -10.02 2.40
C ARG A 117 6.58 -11.34 1.66
N SER A 118 5.49 -12.03 1.95
CA SER A 118 5.11 -13.24 1.25
C SER A 118 4.67 -12.98 -0.21
N ILE A 119 4.41 -11.72 -0.56
CA ILE A 119 3.92 -11.31 -1.88
C ILE A 119 5.08 -10.80 -2.74
N PRO A 120 5.45 -11.49 -3.82
CA PRO A 120 6.58 -11.13 -4.68
C PRO A 120 6.46 -9.75 -5.35
N GLU A 121 5.24 -9.25 -5.55
CA GLU A 121 4.94 -7.94 -6.13
C GLU A 121 5.29 -6.79 -5.18
N VAL A 122 5.28 -7.02 -3.86
CA VAL A 122 5.65 -6.02 -2.85
C VAL A 122 7.18 -5.88 -2.83
N LYS A 123 7.67 -4.70 -3.21
CA LYS A 123 9.10 -4.41 -3.33
C LYS A 123 9.70 -3.69 -2.12
N GLY A 124 8.87 -3.29 -1.19
CA GLY A 124 9.35 -2.68 0.05
C GLY A 124 8.21 -2.23 0.97
N LEU A 125 8.62 -1.78 2.14
CA LEU A 125 7.74 -1.43 3.24
C LEU A 125 8.00 0.01 3.67
N VAL A 126 6.94 0.76 3.95
CA VAL A 126 6.98 2.14 4.43
C VAL A 126 6.38 2.18 5.83
N PHE A 127 6.98 2.93 6.73
CA PHE A 127 6.51 3.07 8.11
C PHE A 127 6.15 4.51 8.42
N PHE A 128 4.91 4.77 8.73
CA PHE A 128 4.45 6.10 9.12
C PHE A 128 4.34 6.20 10.65
N SER A 129 5.34 6.88 11.30
CA SER A 129 6.53 7.52 10.75
C SER A 129 7.73 7.29 11.68
N SER A 130 8.92 7.80 11.35
CA SER A 130 10.15 7.68 12.14
C SER A 130 9.99 8.10 13.60
N LYS A 131 9.17 9.10 13.90
CA LYS A 131 8.84 9.53 15.26
C LYS A 131 8.39 8.35 16.14
N TRP A 132 7.55 7.48 15.60
CA TRP A 132 6.95 6.35 16.33
C TRP A 132 7.90 5.18 16.45
N LEU A 133 8.79 5.01 15.47
CA LEU A 133 9.89 4.07 15.56
C LEU A 133 10.85 4.45 16.71
N ILE A 134 11.17 5.73 16.85
CA ILE A 134 12.03 6.22 17.96
C ILE A 134 11.38 5.93 19.32
N GLN A 135 10.05 5.99 19.43
CA GLN A 135 9.35 5.71 20.69
C GLN A 135 9.32 4.23 21.06
N ASN A 136 9.51 3.35 20.08
CA ASN A 136 9.62 1.89 20.27
C ASN A 136 8.47 1.27 21.10
N GLU A 137 7.25 1.71 20.88
CA GLU A 137 6.07 1.19 21.58
C GLU A 137 5.98 -0.34 21.41
N LEU A 138 5.76 -1.06 22.50
CA LEU A 138 5.72 -2.53 22.57
C LEU A 138 6.96 -3.23 21.97
N GLY A 139 8.11 -2.55 21.84
CA GLY A 139 9.32 -3.13 21.28
C GLY A 139 9.29 -3.35 19.77
N VAL A 140 8.37 -2.69 19.04
CA VAL A 140 8.24 -2.87 17.59
C VAL A 140 9.51 -2.53 16.83
N THR A 141 10.23 -1.47 17.21
CA THR A 141 11.49 -1.09 16.54
C THR A 141 12.58 -2.15 16.77
N ASP A 142 12.66 -2.71 17.96
CA ASP A 142 13.60 -3.81 18.24
C ASP A 142 13.25 -5.03 17.40
N LEU A 143 11.98 -5.39 17.32
CA LEU A 143 11.50 -6.46 16.47
C LEU A 143 11.84 -6.21 15.00
N LEU A 144 11.62 -4.99 14.48
CA LEU A 144 11.98 -4.63 13.11
C LEU A 144 13.48 -4.80 12.85
N ARG A 145 14.33 -4.29 13.76
CA ARG A 145 15.78 -4.38 13.64
C ARG A 145 16.27 -5.81 13.68
N ASP A 146 15.79 -6.61 14.64
CA ASP A 146 16.39 -7.90 14.99
C ASP A 146 15.88 -9.04 14.11
N TYR A 147 14.69 -8.92 13.51
CA TYR A 147 14.07 -10.00 12.74
C TYR A 147 13.79 -9.63 11.28
N PHE A 148 13.42 -8.38 10.99
CA PHE A 148 13.01 -8.01 9.64
C PHE A 148 14.09 -7.25 8.85
N PHE A 149 14.91 -6.46 9.53
CA PHE A 149 15.92 -5.59 8.91
C PHE A 149 17.27 -5.70 9.60
N TYR A 150 17.66 -6.93 9.96
CA TYR A 150 18.98 -7.20 10.57
C TYR A 150 20.14 -6.95 9.59
N GLU A 151 19.88 -6.94 8.29
CA GLU A 151 20.81 -6.52 7.26
C GLU A 151 20.31 -5.22 6.59
N PRO A 152 21.22 -4.33 6.16
CA PRO A 152 20.84 -3.13 5.40
C PRO A 152 20.10 -3.50 4.11
N SER A 153 18.98 -2.85 3.85
CA SER A 153 18.25 -3.04 2.60
C SER A 153 19.00 -2.39 1.44
N GLU A 154 19.11 -3.09 0.33
CA GLU A 154 19.56 -2.49 -0.91
C GLU A 154 18.47 -1.58 -1.49
N LEU A 155 18.86 -0.39 -1.94
CA LEU A 155 17.94 0.48 -2.67
C LEU A 155 17.64 -0.15 -4.03
N PRO A 156 16.39 -0.19 -4.47
CA PRO A 156 16.06 -0.69 -5.78
C PRO A 156 16.78 0.15 -6.85
N PRO A 157 17.40 -0.49 -7.85
CA PRO A 157 18.11 0.23 -8.89
C PRO A 157 17.17 1.18 -9.64
N LEU A 158 17.59 2.43 -9.84
CA LEU A 158 16.86 3.45 -10.61
C LEU A 158 16.56 3.01 -12.06
N SER A 159 17.24 1.96 -12.56
CA SER A 159 17.12 1.42 -13.91
C SER A 159 15.82 0.64 -14.18
N ILE A 160 15.02 0.32 -13.16
CA ILE A 160 13.70 -0.32 -13.35
C ILE A 160 12.76 0.54 -14.20
N LEU A 161 13.06 1.82 -14.35
CA LEU A 161 12.28 2.79 -15.13
C LEU A 161 12.60 2.81 -16.64
N GLY A 162 13.60 2.04 -17.08
CA GLY A 162 14.17 2.16 -18.45
C GLY A 162 13.31 1.60 -19.58
N ASN A 163 12.23 0.85 -19.32
CA ASN A 163 11.46 0.13 -20.35
C ASN A 163 9.99 0.53 -20.45
N ARG A 164 9.60 1.68 -19.90
CA ARG A 164 8.23 2.18 -20.16
C ARG A 164 8.20 2.81 -21.54
N THR A 165 7.37 2.26 -22.42
CA THR A 165 7.00 2.97 -23.64
C THR A 165 6.42 4.34 -23.26
N PRO A 166 6.90 5.44 -23.85
CA PRO A 166 6.29 6.74 -23.60
C PRO A 166 4.79 6.66 -23.86
N PHE A 167 4.00 7.24 -22.98
CA PHE A 167 2.56 7.39 -23.21
C PHE A 167 2.38 8.10 -24.56
N ARG A 168 1.74 7.42 -25.50
CA ARG A 168 1.34 7.98 -26.78
C ARG A 168 -0.15 8.29 -26.67
N ASP A 169 -0.49 9.55 -26.60
CA ASP A 169 -1.89 9.97 -26.66
C ASP A 169 -2.37 9.90 -28.10
N ASP A 170 -2.91 8.76 -28.50
CA ASP A 170 -3.44 8.52 -29.85
C ASP A 170 -4.60 9.47 -30.20
N ARG A 171 -5.07 10.30 -29.28
CA ARG A 171 -6.09 11.34 -29.51
C ARG A 171 -5.49 12.62 -30.07
N LEU A 172 -4.19 12.85 -29.89
CA LEU A 172 -3.49 14.03 -30.37
C LEU A 172 -3.05 13.88 -31.85
N ASP A 173 -3.00 12.66 -32.39
CA ASP A 173 -2.59 12.36 -33.76
C ASP A 173 -3.76 12.38 -34.75
N LYS A 174 -4.96 12.84 -34.37
CA LYS A 174 -6.17 12.90 -35.20
C LYS A 174 -6.59 14.32 -35.60
N ASN A 175 -5.63 15.20 -35.89
CA ASN A 175 -5.88 16.48 -36.56
C ASN A 175 -5.15 16.55 -37.90
#